data_20eec8c978eaf9ab40b84a9f092f3b1b
#
_entry.id   20eec8c978eaf9ab40b84a9f092f3b1b
#
_cell.length_a   1.000
_cell.length_b   1.000
_cell.length_c   1.000
_cell.angle_alpha   90.00
_cell.angle_beta   90.00
_cell.angle_gamma   90.00
#
_symmetry.space_group_name_H-M   'P 1'
#
loop_
_entity.id
_entity.type
_entity.pdbx_description
1 polymer ?
#
loop_
_entity_poly.entity_id
_entity_poly.type
_entity_poly.pdbx_seq_one_letter_code
_entity_poly.pdbx_strand_id
1 'polypeptide(L)'
;MFLGHRTSISTAIARFKTPAQQPLFSRHTSPRFLDPRARAMSATTSRADPFRPAKRVAGQRQDVWSIVNEAAAASPVQPIVNMGQGFFGYNPPQFAIDAAKEALDKVECNQYSPTKGRPRLKQAIADAYSPSFGRKLNPDTEVTITTGANEGMLSAFMGFIEPGDEVIIFEPFFDQYISNIEMPGGTIRYVPLHPPKDGATRTSPASEWSIDFEELEKTINPKTRMIVLNSPIATLSPELYERTLTVGSAGKAFYATGWRVGYLIGPEHLIKYVAGAHTRICYSSVSPLQEAAAVAFEQADKAGFWDESRTEMKKKMERFCEIFDELNIPYSDPEGGYFVLANMSSVKLPEDYPFPPHVASRPRDFKLCWFLIHEVGVAAIPPTEFYTDANAHIAEDYLRFAVCKNDDVLETAKERLRGLKKYIVQ
;
A
#
# COMPACT_ATOMS: atom_id res chain seq x y z
N MET A 1 12.58 -5.06 -4.86
CA MET A 1 12.54 -5.03 -6.35
C MET A 1 13.13 -3.71 -6.82
N PHE A 2 14.27 -3.62 -7.41
CA PHE A 2 15.11 -2.50 -7.86
C PHE A 2 16.55 -2.55 -7.31
N LEU A 3 17.31 -3.59 -7.66
CA LEU A 3 18.76 -3.62 -7.46
C LEU A 3 19.54 -3.34 -8.76
N GLY A 4 18.89 -3.41 -9.93
CA GLY A 4 19.57 -3.27 -11.23
C GLY A 4 19.69 -1.84 -11.78
N HIS A 5 18.90 -0.86 -11.33
CA HIS A 5 18.89 0.51 -11.86
C HIS A 5 19.18 1.58 -10.80
N ARG A 6 20.08 1.28 -9.85
CA ARG A 6 20.44 2.21 -8.76
C ARG A 6 20.90 3.60 -9.24
N THR A 7 21.52 3.67 -10.39
CA THR A 7 22.12 4.91 -10.93
C THR A 7 21.08 5.86 -11.54
N SER A 8 20.04 5.34 -12.18
CA SER A 8 19.10 6.16 -12.95
C SER A 8 18.08 6.92 -12.07
N ILE A 9 17.55 6.29 -11.01
CA ILE A 9 16.61 6.94 -10.09
C ILE A 9 17.30 8.06 -9.30
N SER A 10 18.55 7.84 -8.87
CA SER A 10 19.33 8.86 -8.16
C SER A 10 19.55 10.12 -9.01
N THR A 11 19.75 9.96 -10.32
CA THR A 11 20.02 11.09 -11.22
C THR A 11 18.74 11.91 -11.52
N ALA A 12 17.60 11.27 -11.66
CA ALA A 12 16.32 11.94 -11.90
C ALA A 12 15.86 12.75 -10.66
N ILE A 13 16.08 12.20 -9.46
CA ILE A 13 15.67 12.86 -8.20
C ILE A 13 16.64 14.00 -7.80
N ALA A 14 17.93 13.92 -8.14
CA ALA A 14 18.93 14.94 -7.81
C ALA A 14 18.71 16.30 -8.53
N ARG A 15 17.86 16.34 -9.56
CA ARG A 15 17.56 17.58 -10.31
C ARG A 15 16.55 18.51 -9.63
N PHE A 16 15.94 18.13 -8.51
CA PHE A 16 15.10 19.04 -7.71
C PHE A 16 15.94 20.13 -7.04
N LYS A 17 16.12 21.26 -7.72
CA LYS A 17 16.63 22.48 -7.10
C LYS A 17 15.56 23.13 -6.25
N THR A 18 15.80 23.31 -4.97
CA THR A 18 14.96 24.08 -4.05
C THR A 18 14.82 25.53 -4.55
N PRO A 19 13.60 26.09 -4.62
CA PRO A 19 13.44 27.53 -4.78
C PRO A 19 13.96 28.23 -3.50
N ALA A 20 14.78 29.27 -3.71
CA ALA A 20 15.29 30.11 -2.63
C ALA A 20 14.12 30.75 -1.84
N GLN A 21 14.18 30.61 -0.52
CA GLN A 21 13.24 31.26 0.39
C GLN A 21 13.36 32.80 0.26
N GLN A 22 12.30 33.45 -0.19
CA GLN A 22 12.13 34.88 0.00
C GLN A 22 11.34 35.15 1.29
N PRO A 23 11.70 36.15 2.10
CA PRO A 23 11.02 36.44 3.35
C PRO A 23 9.69 37.16 3.11
N LEU A 24 8.59 36.58 3.54
CA LEU A 24 7.26 37.23 3.56
C LEU A 24 7.12 38.12 4.81
N PHE A 25 7.35 39.41 4.63
CA PHE A 25 6.77 40.46 5.46
C PHE A 25 5.95 41.38 4.58
N SER A 26 4.65 41.45 4.73
CA SER A 26 3.82 42.62 4.37
C SER A 26 2.45 42.59 5.04
N ARG A 27 2.32 43.49 5.95
CA ARG A 27 1.30 44.56 6.16
C ARG A 27 -0.17 44.14 6.24
N HIS A 28 -0.69 44.31 7.46
CA HIS A 28 -2.09 44.44 7.79
C HIS A 28 -2.80 45.48 6.92
N THR A 29 -3.93 45.10 6.33
CA THR A 29 -4.97 46.03 5.90
C THR A 29 -6.30 45.63 6.54
N SER A 30 -6.93 46.63 7.17
CA SER A 30 -8.20 46.56 7.90
C SER A 30 -9.40 46.21 7.00
N PRO A 31 -10.45 45.56 7.54
CA PRO A 31 -11.62 45.21 6.76
C PRO A 31 -12.50 46.45 6.46
N ARG A 32 -12.88 46.61 5.20
CA ARG A 32 -13.93 47.54 4.80
C ARG A 32 -15.30 46.94 5.09
N PHE A 33 -16.12 47.69 5.80
CA PHE A 33 -17.54 47.43 6.00
C PHE A 33 -18.27 47.44 4.66
N LEU A 34 -19.05 46.41 4.39
CA LEU A 34 -19.96 46.32 3.23
C LEU A 34 -21.35 46.84 3.64
N ASP A 35 -21.89 47.69 2.77
CA ASP A 35 -23.21 48.33 2.82
C ASP A 35 -24.36 47.31 2.79
N PRO A 36 -25.39 47.41 3.65
CA PRO A 36 -26.49 46.44 3.75
C PRO A 36 -27.64 46.65 2.74
N ARG A 37 -27.47 47.34 1.62
CA ARG A 37 -28.58 47.62 0.70
C ARG A 37 -28.39 47.10 -0.74
N ALA A 38 -28.30 45.78 -0.89
CA ALA A 38 -28.59 45.12 -2.16
C ALA A 38 -29.63 44.03 -1.95
N ARG A 39 -30.90 44.39 -2.10
CA ARG A 39 -32.04 43.48 -1.96
C ARG A 39 -32.40 42.87 -3.32
N ALA A 40 -32.46 41.54 -3.31
CA ALA A 40 -33.39 40.69 -4.05
C ALA A 40 -33.30 40.58 -5.57
N MET A 41 -32.76 39.47 -6.03
CA MET A 41 -33.44 38.67 -7.05
C MET A 41 -33.53 37.21 -6.56
N SER A 42 -34.77 36.72 -6.47
CA SER A 42 -35.17 35.40 -6.05
C SER A 42 -34.63 34.36 -7.03
N ALA A 43 -33.53 33.73 -6.67
CA ALA A 43 -33.22 32.38 -7.18
C ALA A 43 -33.76 31.41 -6.13
N THR A 44 -34.69 30.57 -6.49
CA THR A 44 -35.10 29.39 -5.73
C THR A 44 -33.85 28.49 -5.54
N THR A 45 -33.08 28.77 -4.52
CA THR A 45 -32.04 27.86 -4.06
C THR A 45 -32.75 26.62 -3.54
N SER A 46 -32.64 25.53 -4.27
CA SER A 46 -32.92 24.21 -3.71
C SER A 46 -32.15 24.15 -2.38
N ARG A 47 -32.87 23.94 -1.28
CA ARG A 47 -32.29 23.79 0.05
C ARG A 47 -31.22 22.70 -0.08
N ALA A 48 -29.93 23.04 0.04
CA ALA A 48 -28.86 22.07 0.00
C ALA A 48 -29.16 21.03 1.07
N ASP A 49 -29.05 19.74 0.72
CA ASP A 49 -29.26 18.64 1.66
C ASP A 49 -28.39 18.90 2.90
N PRO A 50 -28.97 19.12 4.09
CA PRO A 50 -28.23 19.45 5.30
C PRO A 50 -27.26 18.35 5.74
N PHE A 51 -27.42 17.12 5.23
CA PHE A 51 -26.60 15.96 5.53
C PHE A 51 -25.66 15.56 4.38
N ARG A 52 -25.45 16.46 3.42
CA ARG A 52 -24.52 16.22 2.32
C ARG A 52 -23.11 15.87 2.83
N PRO A 53 -22.54 14.70 2.42
CA PRO A 53 -21.16 14.38 2.77
C PRO A 53 -20.16 15.37 2.15
N ALA A 54 -18.98 15.50 2.74
CA ALA A 54 -17.91 16.28 2.13
C ALA A 54 -17.50 15.64 0.80
N LYS A 55 -17.20 16.47 -0.22
CA LYS A 55 -16.84 15.99 -1.57
C LYS A 55 -15.70 14.96 -1.55
N ARG A 56 -14.71 15.14 -0.67
CA ARG A 56 -13.56 14.26 -0.54
C ARG A 56 -13.87 12.83 0.00
N VAL A 57 -15.09 12.61 0.48
CA VAL A 57 -15.57 11.28 0.94
C VAL A 57 -16.82 10.82 0.21
N ALA A 58 -17.32 11.64 -0.74
CA ALA A 58 -18.49 11.34 -1.55
C ALA A 58 -18.07 10.64 -2.85
N GLY A 59 -18.89 9.71 -3.33
CA GLY A 59 -18.76 9.17 -4.68
C GLY A 59 -17.69 8.10 -4.85
N GLN A 60 -17.35 7.36 -3.80
CA GLN A 60 -16.45 6.21 -3.92
C GLN A 60 -17.07 5.11 -4.80
N ARG A 61 -16.28 4.58 -5.74
CA ARG A 61 -16.60 3.38 -6.53
C ARG A 61 -16.75 2.18 -5.59
N GLN A 62 -17.57 1.19 -5.93
CA GLN A 62 -17.59 -0.07 -5.20
C GLN A 62 -16.19 -0.67 -5.25
N ASP A 63 -15.62 -0.92 -4.06
CA ASP A 63 -14.26 -1.43 -3.93
C ASP A 63 -14.17 -2.91 -4.34
N VAL A 64 -12.99 -3.33 -4.73
CA VAL A 64 -12.72 -4.71 -5.17
C VAL A 64 -13.06 -5.76 -4.12
N TRP A 65 -12.91 -5.42 -2.83
CA TRP A 65 -13.18 -6.34 -1.73
C TRP A 65 -14.66 -6.67 -1.62
N SER A 66 -15.52 -5.68 -1.84
CA SER A 66 -16.98 -5.87 -1.89
C SER A 66 -17.38 -6.82 -3.02
N ILE A 67 -16.78 -6.67 -4.21
CA ILE A 67 -17.03 -7.53 -5.37
C ILE A 67 -16.55 -8.97 -5.11
N VAL A 68 -15.36 -9.13 -4.56
CA VAL A 68 -14.79 -10.45 -4.21
C VAL A 68 -15.63 -11.15 -3.13
N ASN A 69 -16.07 -10.41 -2.11
CA ASN A 69 -16.92 -10.96 -1.04
C ASN A 69 -18.31 -11.36 -1.58
N GLU A 70 -18.90 -10.57 -2.46
CA GLU A 70 -20.15 -10.89 -3.16
C GLU A 70 -20.01 -12.18 -3.98
N ALA A 71 -18.95 -12.26 -4.80
CA ALA A 71 -18.64 -13.47 -5.58
C ALA A 71 -18.46 -14.69 -4.68
N ALA A 72 -17.73 -14.54 -3.57
CA ALA A 72 -17.50 -15.61 -2.62
C ALA A 72 -18.79 -16.09 -1.95
N ALA A 73 -19.69 -15.17 -1.59
CA ALA A 73 -21.00 -15.51 -0.99
C ALA A 73 -21.94 -16.20 -1.99
N ALA A 74 -21.88 -15.83 -3.27
CA ALA A 74 -22.72 -16.39 -4.33
C ALA A 74 -22.15 -17.67 -4.96
N SER A 75 -20.91 -18.06 -4.67
CA SER A 75 -20.25 -19.20 -5.28
C SER A 75 -20.89 -20.53 -4.90
N PRO A 76 -21.12 -21.44 -5.85
CA PRO A 76 -21.53 -22.81 -5.58
C PRO A 76 -20.42 -23.66 -4.96
N VAL A 77 -19.16 -23.22 -5.05
CA VAL A 77 -17.99 -23.92 -4.51
C VAL A 77 -17.66 -23.37 -3.14
N GLN A 78 -17.85 -24.14 -2.08
CA GLN A 78 -17.59 -23.72 -0.70
C GLN A 78 -16.73 -24.75 0.05
N PRO A 79 -15.96 -24.31 1.07
CA PRO A 79 -15.62 -22.92 1.41
C PRO A 79 -14.67 -22.31 0.35
N ILE A 80 -14.70 -20.98 0.17
CA ILE A 80 -13.76 -20.30 -0.74
C ILE A 80 -12.36 -20.27 -0.14
N VAL A 81 -11.35 -20.56 -0.98
CA VAL A 81 -9.93 -20.36 -0.65
C VAL A 81 -9.53 -18.92 -1.02
N ASN A 82 -9.36 -18.08 0.01
CA ASN A 82 -9.03 -16.67 -0.21
C ASN A 82 -7.51 -16.46 -0.38
N MET A 83 -7.07 -16.39 -1.63
CA MET A 83 -5.71 -16.02 -2.04
C MET A 83 -5.59 -14.55 -2.46
N GLY A 84 -6.66 -13.77 -2.36
CA GLY A 84 -6.65 -12.36 -2.77
C GLY A 84 -6.09 -11.41 -1.70
N GLN A 85 -6.54 -11.58 -0.47
CA GLN A 85 -6.21 -10.68 0.63
C GLN A 85 -4.83 -10.97 1.24
N GLY A 86 -4.00 -9.91 1.35
CA GLY A 86 -2.65 -9.98 1.91
C GLY A 86 -2.64 -9.92 3.46
N PHE A 87 -3.44 -10.75 4.12
CA PHE A 87 -3.31 -11.02 5.55
C PHE A 87 -2.72 -12.41 5.78
N PHE A 88 -1.97 -12.55 6.87
CA PHE A 88 -1.29 -13.81 7.18
C PHE A 88 -2.28 -14.84 7.72
N GLY A 89 -2.16 -16.08 7.27
CA GLY A 89 -2.97 -17.21 7.75
C GLY A 89 -2.48 -17.80 9.07
N TYR A 90 -1.46 -17.22 9.68
CA TYR A 90 -0.79 -17.68 10.90
C TYR A 90 -0.53 -16.52 11.87
N ASN A 91 -0.28 -16.87 13.12
CA ASN A 91 -0.07 -15.91 14.20
C ASN A 91 1.28 -15.19 14.11
N PRO A 92 1.40 -14.02 14.77
CA PRO A 92 2.70 -13.41 15.07
C PRO A 92 3.64 -14.38 15.81
N PRO A 93 4.96 -14.13 15.80
CA PRO A 93 5.90 -14.94 16.55
C PRO A 93 5.55 -14.94 18.04
N GLN A 94 5.77 -16.08 18.71
CA GLN A 94 5.31 -16.31 20.09
C GLN A 94 5.83 -15.25 21.06
N PHE A 95 7.10 -14.83 20.92
CA PHE A 95 7.67 -13.79 21.77
C PHE A 95 6.91 -12.44 21.68
N ALA A 96 6.35 -12.13 20.51
CA ALA A 96 5.56 -10.93 20.32
C ALA A 96 4.15 -11.06 20.93
N ILE A 97 3.55 -12.26 20.84
CA ILE A 97 2.26 -12.56 21.48
C ILE A 97 2.38 -12.48 23.00
N ASP A 98 3.42 -13.07 23.56
CA ASP A 98 3.63 -13.07 25.01
C ASP A 98 3.88 -11.66 25.52
N ALA A 99 4.67 -10.86 24.81
CA ALA A 99 4.86 -9.44 25.12
C ALA A 99 3.53 -8.63 25.06
N ALA A 100 2.63 -8.97 24.15
CA ALA A 100 1.31 -8.32 24.08
C ALA A 100 0.45 -8.65 25.31
N LYS A 101 0.46 -9.91 25.75
CA LYS A 101 -0.24 -10.34 26.97
C LYS A 101 0.32 -9.61 28.21
N GLU A 102 1.66 -9.62 28.37
CA GLU A 102 2.32 -8.92 29.47
C GLU A 102 2.05 -7.41 29.47
N ALA A 103 1.97 -6.78 28.29
CA ALA A 103 1.69 -5.37 28.18
C ALA A 103 0.27 -5.02 28.67
N LEU A 104 -0.70 -5.90 28.47
CA LEU A 104 -2.08 -5.69 28.93
C LEU A 104 -2.20 -5.72 30.47
N ASP A 105 -1.29 -6.41 31.16
CA ASP A 105 -1.26 -6.45 32.63
C ASP A 105 -0.57 -5.22 33.25
N LYS A 106 0.09 -4.37 32.43
CA LYS A 106 0.79 -3.17 32.90
C LYS A 106 -0.07 -1.92 32.84
N VAL A 107 -0.28 -1.25 33.95
CA VAL A 107 -1.13 -0.04 34.04
C VAL A 107 -0.68 1.02 33.04
N GLU A 108 0.62 1.30 32.96
CA GLU A 108 1.18 2.32 32.05
C GLU A 108 1.01 1.99 30.56
N CYS A 109 0.78 0.73 30.22
CA CYS A 109 0.47 0.32 28.86
C CYS A 109 -1.03 0.49 28.52
N ASN A 110 -1.88 0.59 29.51
CA ASN A 110 -3.32 0.81 29.35
C ASN A 110 -3.72 2.30 29.41
N GLN A 111 -2.73 3.19 29.50
CA GLN A 111 -2.93 4.64 29.47
C GLN A 111 -2.46 5.23 28.11
N TYR A 112 -2.73 6.53 27.92
CA TYR A 112 -2.26 7.24 26.73
C TYR A 112 -0.76 7.09 26.53
N SER A 113 -0.34 6.71 25.34
CA SER A 113 1.07 6.82 24.96
C SER A 113 1.42 8.26 24.57
N PRO A 114 2.70 8.65 24.61
CA PRO A 114 3.14 9.88 23.97
C PRO A 114 2.68 9.95 22.52
N THR A 115 2.32 11.13 22.03
CA THR A 115 1.78 11.33 20.68
C THR A 115 2.72 10.88 19.58
N LYS A 116 4.04 10.97 19.76
CA LYS A 116 5.06 10.44 18.84
C LYS A 116 5.34 8.94 19.00
N GLY A 117 4.66 8.28 19.94
CA GLY A 117 4.87 6.88 20.27
C GLY A 117 5.71 6.64 21.53
N ARG A 118 5.64 5.41 22.05
CA ARG A 118 6.38 4.98 23.24
C ARG A 118 7.89 5.04 22.98
N PRO A 119 8.69 5.57 23.93
CA PRO A 119 10.14 5.70 23.77
C PRO A 119 10.83 4.37 23.43
N ARG A 120 10.42 3.28 24.11
CA ARG A 120 10.98 1.94 23.87
C ARG A 120 10.81 1.50 22.41
N LEU A 121 9.60 1.66 21.83
CA LEU A 121 9.36 1.25 20.44
C LEU A 121 10.16 2.12 19.45
N LYS A 122 10.23 3.44 19.69
CA LYS A 122 11.05 4.33 18.85
C LYS A 122 12.53 3.92 18.89
N GLN A 123 13.06 3.59 20.06
CA GLN A 123 14.43 3.11 20.23
C GLN A 123 14.63 1.78 19.50
N ALA A 124 13.74 0.80 19.69
CA ALA A 124 13.83 -0.51 19.05
C ALA A 124 13.82 -0.40 17.51
N ILE A 125 12.99 0.49 16.96
CA ILE A 125 12.97 0.77 15.51
C ILE A 125 14.28 1.45 15.09
N ALA A 126 14.74 2.47 15.81
CA ALA A 126 15.99 3.15 15.50
C ALA A 126 17.17 2.17 15.50
N ASP A 127 17.25 1.27 16.48
CA ASP A 127 18.32 0.26 16.56
C ASP A 127 18.23 -0.76 15.40
N ALA A 128 17.04 -1.25 15.07
CA ALA A 128 16.83 -2.21 14.00
C ALA A 128 17.17 -1.64 12.61
N TYR A 129 16.91 -0.35 12.38
CA TYR A 129 17.12 0.28 11.08
C TYR A 129 18.48 0.99 10.93
N SER A 130 19.14 1.38 12.02
CA SER A 130 20.44 2.07 11.99
C SER A 130 21.50 1.41 11.09
N PRO A 131 21.65 0.06 11.10
CA PRO A 131 22.59 -0.62 10.21
C PRO A 131 22.29 -0.36 8.72
N SER A 132 21.03 -0.39 8.32
CA SER A 132 20.62 -0.15 6.92
C SER A 132 20.90 1.29 6.46
N PHE A 133 20.87 2.24 7.39
CA PHE A 133 21.18 3.65 7.13
C PHE A 133 22.69 3.96 7.27
N GLY A 134 23.53 3.00 7.68
CA GLY A 134 24.95 3.18 7.88
C GLY A 134 25.32 4.18 8.99
N ARG A 135 24.36 4.55 9.85
CA ARG A 135 24.52 5.48 10.98
C ARG A 135 23.49 5.23 12.06
N LYS A 136 23.76 5.74 13.25
CA LYS A 136 22.78 5.73 14.34
C LYS A 136 21.64 6.72 14.04
N LEU A 137 20.40 6.22 14.08
CA LEU A 137 19.18 7.03 14.03
C LEU A 137 18.86 7.59 15.42
N ASN A 138 18.35 8.83 15.47
CA ASN A 138 17.86 9.44 16.69
C ASN A 138 16.37 9.06 16.88
N PRO A 139 16.01 8.26 17.89
CA PRO A 139 14.63 7.84 18.09
C PRO A 139 13.66 8.99 18.38
N ASP A 140 14.14 10.10 18.94
CA ASP A 140 13.28 11.20 19.38
C ASP A 140 12.94 12.20 18.27
N THR A 141 13.81 12.32 17.28
CA THR A 141 13.66 13.30 16.20
C THR A 141 13.43 12.69 14.85
N GLU A 142 13.89 11.44 14.61
CA GLU A 142 13.85 10.78 13.30
C GLU A 142 12.83 9.63 13.21
N VAL A 143 12.16 9.27 14.33
CA VAL A 143 11.16 8.19 14.35
C VAL A 143 9.85 8.70 14.95
N THR A 144 8.74 8.41 14.30
CA THR A 144 7.39 8.59 14.84
C THR A 144 6.54 7.35 14.65
N ILE A 145 5.75 6.99 15.67
CA ILE A 145 4.84 5.86 15.62
C ILE A 145 3.47 6.33 15.14
N THR A 146 2.80 5.49 14.40
CA THR A 146 1.50 5.76 13.79
C THR A 146 0.52 4.59 13.96
N THR A 147 -0.76 4.85 13.80
CA THR A 147 -1.81 3.82 13.94
C THR A 147 -1.90 2.97 12.67
N GLY A 148 -0.82 2.23 12.39
CA GLY A 148 -0.57 1.50 11.16
C GLY A 148 0.01 2.40 10.06
N ALA A 149 0.64 1.77 9.06
CA ALA A 149 1.28 2.47 7.95
C ALA A 149 0.30 3.34 7.13
N ASN A 150 -0.97 2.93 7.00
CA ASN A 150 -1.97 3.70 6.27
C ASN A 150 -2.23 5.07 6.92
N GLU A 151 -2.40 5.12 8.24
CA GLU A 151 -2.54 6.39 8.96
C GLU A 151 -1.25 7.21 8.89
N GLY A 152 -0.08 6.54 8.93
CA GLY A 152 1.21 7.21 8.75
C GLY A 152 1.35 7.88 7.38
N MET A 153 0.88 7.24 6.31
CA MET A 153 0.83 7.84 4.98
C MET A 153 -0.13 9.02 4.94
N LEU A 154 -1.34 8.88 5.49
CA LEU A 154 -2.29 10.00 5.61
C LEU A 154 -1.66 11.18 6.36
N SER A 155 -0.97 10.91 7.47
CA SER A 155 -0.27 11.94 8.23
C SER A 155 0.84 12.62 7.44
N ALA A 156 1.56 11.88 6.58
CA ALA A 156 2.56 12.46 5.69
C ALA A 156 1.92 13.36 4.63
N PHE A 157 0.86 12.90 3.96
CA PHE A 157 0.17 13.72 2.96
C PHE A 157 -0.49 14.95 3.59
N MET A 158 -1.18 14.81 4.73
CA MET A 158 -1.77 15.94 5.46
C MET A 158 -0.71 16.93 5.99
N GLY A 159 0.52 16.48 6.20
CA GLY A 159 1.63 17.32 6.67
C GLY A 159 2.31 18.14 5.57
N PHE A 160 2.16 17.74 4.30
CA PHE A 160 2.97 18.32 3.21
C PHE A 160 2.20 18.72 1.96
N ILE A 161 0.96 18.28 1.77
CA ILE A 161 0.17 18.53 0.55
C ILE A 161 -0.84 19.64 0.82
N GLU A 162 -0.86 20.61 -0.08
CA GLU A 162 -1.82 21.69 -0.16
C GLU A 162 -2.69 21.54 -1.44
N PRO A 163 -3.89 22.14 -1.48
CA PRO A 163 -4.69 22.14 -2.70
C PRO A 163 -3.94 22.72 -3.91
N GLY A 164 -3.80 21.91 -4.97
CA GLY A 164 -3.06 22.24 -6.18
C GLY A 164 -1.67 21.63 -6.29
N ASP A 165 -1.16 21.04 -5.21
CA ASP A 165 0.05 20.22 -5.25
C ASP A 165 -0.21 18.91 -6.00
N GLU A 166 0.83 18.38 -6.66
CA GLU A 166 0.77 17.11 -7.36
C GLU A 166 1.63 16.05 -6.69
N VAL A 167 1.08 14.83 -6.62
CA VAL A 167 1.76 13.64 -6.10
C VAL A 167 1.87 12.61 -7.20
N ILE A 168 3.09 12.16 -7.50
CA ILE A 168 3.33 11.07 -8.45
C ILE A 168 3.24 9.74 -7.71
N ILE A 169 2.45 8.80 -8.22
CA ILE A 169 2.40 7.42 -7.77
C ILE A 169 2.60 6.48 -8.96
N PHE A 170 3.17 5.30 -8.69
CA PHE A 170 3.36 4.28 -9.72
C PHE A 170 2.19 3.32 -9.75
N GLU A 171 1.82 2.87 -10.94
CA GLU A 171 0.84 1.81 -11.14
C GLU A 171 1.57 0.46 -11.36
N PRO A 172 1.15 -0.63 -10.69
CA PRO A 172 0.02 -0.73 -9.76
C PRO A 172 0.28 -0.01 -8.42
N PHE A 173 -0.70 0.74 -7.96
CA PHE A 173 -0.64 1.46 -6.68
C PHE A 173 -1.38 0.71 -5.57
N PHE A 174 -1.18 1.12 -4.31
CA PHE A 174 -2.05 0.74 -3.22
C PHE A 174 -3.26 1.68 -3.20
N ASP A 175 -4.48 1.12 -3.22
CA ASP A 175 -5.76 1.85 -3.36
C ASP A 175 -5.91 3.03 -2.38
N GLN A 176 -5.41 2.88 -1.15
CA GLN A 176 -5.48 3.92 -0.13
C GLN A 176 -4.63 5.17 -0.44
N TYR A 177 -3.68 5.09 -1.38
CA TYR A 177 -2.94 6.29 -1.78
C TYR A 177 -3.86 7.35 -2.36
N ILE A 178 -4.85 6.94 -3.17
CA ILE A 178 -5.81 7.84 -3.82
C ILE A 178 -6.50 8.71 -2.78
N SER A 179 -7.25 8.09 -1.86
CA SER A 179 -7.99 8.80 -0.82
C SER A 179 -7.09 9.62 0.09
N ASN A 180 -5.92 9.11 0.44
CA ASN A 180 -4.98 9.79 1.34
C ASN A 180 -4.38 11.05 0.70
N ILE A 181 -4.19 11.08 -0.63
CA ILE A 181 -3.68 12.25 -1.37
C ILE A 181 -4.80 13.25 -1.61
N GLU A 182 -6.00 12.78 -1.94
CA GLU A 182 -7.16 13.64 -2.21
C GLU A 182 -7.70 14.33 -0.95
N MET A 183 -7.55 13.71 0.22
CA MET A 183 -8.01 14.28 1.50
C MET A 183 -7.46 15.69 1.77
N PRO A 184 -6.15 15.97 1.63
CA PRO A 184 -5.61 17.32 1.74
C PRO A 184 -5.84 18.21 0.49
N GLY A 185 -6.37 17.67 -0.60
CA GLY A 185 -6.63 18.39 -1.85
C GLY A 185 -5.53 18.22 -2.91
N GLY A 186 -4.66 17.23 -2.78
CA GLY A 186 -3.63 16.90 -3.76
C GLY A 186 -4.23 16.35 -5.05
N THR A 187 -3.49 16.52 -6.14
CA THR A 187 -3.79 15.94 -7.45
C THR A 187 -2.82 14.81 -7.75
N ILE A 188 -3.33 13.68 -8.19
CA ILE A 188 -2.50 12.51 -8.46
C ILE A 188 -2.02 12.53 -9.91
N ARG A 189 -0.74 12.18 -10.11
CA ARG A 189 -0.13 11.86 -11.39
C ARG A 189 0.32 10.43 -11.38
N TYR A 190 0.02 9.69 -12.44
CA TYR A 190 0.26 8.26 -12.54
C TYR A 190 1.41 7.99 -13.50
N VAL A 191 2.27 7.04 -13.15
CA VAL A 191 3.33 6.52 -14.01
C VAL A 191 3.27 5.00 -13.94
N PRO A 192 2.89 4.29 -15.03
CA PRO A 192 2.74 2.85 -15.00
C PRO A 192 4.08 2.12 -15.00
N LEU A 193 4.11 0.97 -14.34
CA LEU A 193 5.12 -0.06 -14.54
C LEU A 193 4.68 -0.95 -15.70
N HIS A 194 5.62 -1.29 -16.56
CA HIS A 194 5.36 -2.12 -17.73
C HIS A 194 5.94 -3.52 -17.53
N PRO A 195 5.17 -4.59 -17.82
CA PRO A 195 5.70 -5.95 -17.85
C PRO A 195 6.70 -6.11 -19.01
N PRO A 196 7.57 -7.15 -18.98
CA PRO A 196 8.36 -7.50 -20.14
C PRO A 196 7.47 -7.84 -21.34
N LYS A 197 7.90 -7.52 -22.55
CA LYS A 197 7.10 -7.67 -23.78
C LYS A 197 6.62 -9.09 -24.02
N ASP A 198 7.35 -10.08 -23.54
CA ASP A 198 7.06 -11.51 -23.64
C ASP A 198 6.50 -12.11 -22.33
N GLY A 199 6.11 -11.28 -21.37
CA GLY A 199 5.53 -11.72 -20.09
C GLY A 199 4.21 -12.48 -20.19
N ALA A 200 3.55 -12.46 -21.37
CA ALA A 200 2.39 -13.30 -21.65
C ALA A 200 2.75 -14.72 -22.09
N THR A 201 4.00 -14.99 -22.45
CA THR A 201 4.46 -16.25 -23.04
C THR A 201 5.53 -16.97 -22.23
N ARG A 202 6.16 -16.29 -21.28
CA ARG A 202 7.13 -16.87 -20.36
C ARG A 202 7.04 -16.31 -18.95
N THR A 203 7.40 -17.13 -17.98
CA THR A 203 7.71 -16.67 -16.63
C THR A 203 8.98 -15.81 -16.65
N SER A 204 8.93 -14.67 -15.97
CA SER A 204 10.03 -13.71 -15.94
C SER A 204 10.26 -13.19 -14.53
N PRO A 205 11.53 -12.90 -14.14
CA PRO A 205 11.81 -12.23 -12.87
C PRO A 205 11.00 -10.92 -12.74
N ALA A 206 10.54 -10.64 -11.53
CA ALA A 206 9.79 -9.42 -11.28
C ALA A 206 10.62 -8.14 -11.52
N SER A 207 11.95 -8.24 -11.47
CA SER A 207 12.87 -7.15 -11.83
C SER A 207 12.86 -6.75 -13.31
N GLU A 208 12.25 -7.56 -14.19
CA GLU A 208 12.06 -7.19 -15.60
C GLU A 208 10.90 -6.21 -15.83
N TRP A 209 10.05 -5.98 -14.82
CA TRP A 209 9.10 -4.88 -14.88
C TRP A 209 9.84 -3.56 -14.84
N SER A 210 9.49 -2.64 -15.72
CA SER A 210 10.24 -1.40 -15.94
C SER A 210 9.39 -0.15 -15.79
N ILE A 211 10.06 0.95 -15.43
CA ILE A 211 9.50 2.31 -15.47
C ILE A 211 10.00 2.96 -16.76
N ASP A 212 9.12 3.66 -17.47
CA ASP A 212 9.53 4.61 -18.50
C ASP A 212 10.02 5.91 -17.81
N PHE A 213 11.33 6.11 -17.80
CA PHE A 213 11.94 7.28 -17.19
C PHE A 213 11.68 8.58 -17.96
N GLU A 214 11.44 8.50 -19.26
CA GLU A 214 11.07 9.69 -20.05
C GLU A 214 9.65 10.14 -19.67
N GLU A 215 8.72 9.19 -19.46
CA GLU A 215 7.38 9.48 -18.99
C GLU A 215 7.42 10.07 -17.57
N LEU A 216 8.23 9.50 -16.67
CA LEU A 216 8.42 10.03 -15.33
C LEU A 216 8.96 11.47 -15.37
N GLU A 217 9.99 11.74 -16.17
CA GLU A 217 10.57 13.08 -16.31
C GLU A 217 9.55 14.10 -16.85
N LYS A 218 8.73 13.71 -17.83
CA LYS A 218 7.66 14.55 -18.39
C LYS A 218 6.53 14.81 -17.37
N THR A 219 6.30 13.86 -16.48
CA THR A 219 5.27 13.98 -15.44
C THR A 219 5.69 14.93 -14.32
N ILE A 220 6.99 15.05 -14.05
CA ILE A 220 7.54 15.98 -13.05
C ILE A 220 7.41 17.43 -13.56
N ASN A 221 6.81 18.28 -12.73
CA ASN A 221 6.62 19.70 -13.03
C ASN A 221 6.69 20.55 -11.74
N PRO A 222 6.62 21.89 -11.81
CA PRO A 222 6.73 22.76 -10.64
C PRO A 222 5.68 22.53 -9.52
N LYS A 223 4.57 21.85 -9.81
CA LYS A 223 3.54 21.49 -8.83
C LYS A 223 3.84 20.14 -8.16
N THR A 224 4.77 19.35 -8.68
CA THR A 224 5.13 18.06 -8.12
C THR A 224 5.73 18.26 -6.74
N ARG A 225 5.00 17.81 -5.72
CA ARG A 225 5.34 17.96 -4.32
C ARG A 225 5.95 16.69 -3.73
N MET A 226 5.47 15.53 -4.18
CA MET A 226 5.86 14.24 -3.62
C MET A 226 5.85 13.15 -4.69
N ILE A 227 6.72 12.15 -4.52
CA ILE A 227 6.72 10.90 -5.29
C ILE A 227 6.59 9.75 -4.28
N VAL A 228 5.64 8.84 -4.49
CA VAL A 228 5.44 7.66 -3.65
C VAL A 228 6.13 6.46 -4.29
N LEU A 229 7.04 5.84 -3.56
CA LEU A 229 7.80 4.66 -4.00
C LEU A 229 7.56 3.50 -3.03
N ASN A 230 7.28 2.33 -3.57
CA ASN A 230 7.12 1.10 -2.79
C ASN A 230 8.45 0.37 -2.55
N SER A 231 9.55 1.10 -2.51
CA SER A 231 10.91 0.58 -2.29
C SER A 231 11.73 1.57 -1.47
N PRO A 232 12.57 1.10 -0.53
CA PRO A 232 13.38 1.99 0.29
C PRO A 232 14.49 2.63 -0.55
N ILE A 233 14.49 3.95 -0.64
CA ILE A 233 15.53 4.74 -1.31
C ILE A 233 16.37 5.59 -0.34
N ALA A 234 15.89 5.81 0.87
CA ALA A 234 16.55 6.66 1.86
C ALA A 234 17.95 6.16 2.26
N THR A 235 18.19 4.85 2.11
CA THR A 235 19.47 4.20 2.42
C THR A 235 20.51 4.27 1.29
N LEU A 236 20.12 4.79 0.12
CA LEU A 236 21.02 4.85 -1.05
C LEU A 236 22.03 5.99 -0.96
N SER A 237 21.67 7.11 -0.32
CA SER A 237 22.59 8.21 -0.06
C SER A 237 22.07 9.13 1.05
N PRO A 238 22.97 9.89 1.74
CA PRO A 238 22.56 10.92 2.69
C PRO A 238 21.66 11.99 2.09
N GLU A 239 21.89 12.38 0.84
CA GLU A 239 21.08 13.38 0.14
C GLU A 239 19.63 12.89 -0.07
N LEU A 240 19.45 11.62 -0.42
CA LEU A 240 18.12 11.02 -0.55
C LEU A 240 17.44 10.90 0.81
N TYR A 241 18.18 10.58 1.88
CA TYR A 241 17.64 10.55 3.23
C TYR A 241 17.00 11.89 3.61
N GLU A 242 17.68 13.01 3.36
CA GLU A 242 17.19 14.35 3.71
C GLU A 242 15.84 14.73 3.06
N ARG A 243 15.40 13.95 2.07
CA ARG A 243 14.17 14.19 1.29
C ARG A 243 13.16 13.05 1.39
N THR A 244 13.44 12.03 2.21
CA THR A 244 12.64 10.81 2.21
C THR A 244 12.01 10.55 3.57
N LEU A 245 10.72 10.20 3.53
CA LEU A 245 10.02 9.57 4.63
C LEU A 245 9.89 8.07 4.33
N THR A 246 10.51 7.23 5.14
CA THR A 246 10.37 5.78 5.05
C THR A 246 9.21 5.33 5.92
N VAL A 247 8.17 4.75 5.31
CA VAL A 247 6.99 4.24 6.01
C VAL A 247 7.16 2.76 6.27
N GLY A 248 7.02 2.35 7.52
CA GLY A 248 7.10 0.97 7.95
C GLY A 248 5.82 0.47 8.62
N SER A 249 5.65 -0.85 8.64
CA SER A 249 4.51 -1.52 9.27
C SER A 249 4.97 -2.69 10.11
N ALA A 250 4.91 -2.56 11.43
CA ALA A 250 5.14 -3.67 12.34
C ALA A 250 4.12 -4.80 12.11
N GLY A 251 2.89 -4.44 11.73
CA GLY A 251 1.85 -5.40 11.39
C GLY A 251 2.19 -6.30 10.19
N LYS A 252 2.97 -5.80 9.22
CA LYS A 252 3.45 -6.60 8.09
C LYS A 252 4.74 -7.35 8.44
N ALA A 253 5.63 -6.72 9.20
CA ALA A 253 6.89 -7.32 9.62
C ALA A 253 6.70 -8.56 10.52
N PHE A 254 5.70 -8.51 11.43
CA PHE A 254 5.47 -9.54 12.45
C PHE A 254 4.14 -10.28 12.30
N TYR A 255 3.53 -10.30 11.10
CA TYR A 255 2.28 -11.02 10.82
C TYR A 255 1.08 -10.55 11.68
N ALA A 256 1.11 -9.32 12.15
CA ALA A 256 0.17 -8.74 13.12
C ALA A 256 -0.59 -7.54 12.54
N THR A 257 -1.19 -7.71 11.36
CA THR A 257 -1.85 -6.59 10.64
C THR A 257 -2.98 -5.94 11.42
N GLY A 258 -3.64 -6.69 12.33
CA GLY A 258 -4.66 -6.19 13.24
C GLY A 258 -4.15 -5.35 14.40
N TRP A 259 -2.85 -5.36 14.69
CA TRP A 259 -2.27 -4.58 15.81
C TRP A 259 -2.22 -3.08 15.55
N ARG A 260 -2.32 -2.69 14.31
CA ARG A 260 -2.34 -1.27 13.90
C ARG A 260 -1.13 -0.48 14.43
N VAL A 261 0.07 -1.04 14.33
CA VAL A 261 1.34 -0.37 14.64
C VAL A 261 2.12 -0.13 13.35
N GLY A 262 2.28 1.14 13.02
CA GLY A 262 3.12 1.63 11.93
C GLY A 262 4.11 2.66 12.45
N TYR A 263 5.03 3.08 11.59
CA TYR A 263 6.04 4.08 11.93
C TYR A 263 6.57 4.77 10.68
N LEU A 264 7.11 5.97 10.87
CA LEU A 264 7.89 6.65 9.85
C LEU A 264 9.28 6.94 10.39
N ILE A 265 10.26 6.82 9.48
CA ILE A 265 11.66 7.18 9.68
C ILE A 265 12.02 8.24 8.65
N GLY A 266 12.66 9.31 9.09
CA GLY A 266 13.12 10.38 8.21
C GLY A 266 13.81 11.49 9.01
N PRO A 267 14.35 12.50 8.34
CA PRO A 267 15.02 13.60 9.00
C PRO A 267 14.05 14.42 9.86
N GLU A 268 14.56 15.00 10.92
CA GLU A 268 13.77 15.77 11.90
C GLU A 268 12.85 16.81 11.26
N HIS A 269 13.36 17.52 10.25
CA HIS A 269 12.62 18.60 9.60
C HIS A 269 11.39 18.09 8.82
N LEU A 270 11.31 16.79 8.48
CA LEU A 270 10.14 16.15 7.91
C LEU A 270 9.28 15.47 8.98
N ILE A 271 9.89 14.70 9.88
CA ILE A 271 9.17 13.91 10.91
C ILE A 271 8.31 14.79 11.83
N LYS A 272 8.77 16.01 12.17
CA LYS A 272 8.01 16.91 13.03
C LYS A 272 6.62 17.28 12.47
N TYR A 273 6.48 17.39 11.15
CA TYR A 273 5.20 17.72 10.51
C TYR A 273 4.29 16.50 10.42
N VAL A 274 4.85 15.33 10.13
CA VAL A 274 4.11 14.06 10.17
C VAL A 274 3.56 13.82 11.57
N ALA A 275 4.39 13.96 12.60
CA ALA A 275 3.98 13.80 13.99
C ALA A 275 2.91 14.82 14.42
N GLY A 276 3.00 16.05 13.89
CA GLY A 276 1.98 17.10 14.08
C GLY A 276 0.64 16.71 13.47
N ALA A 277 0.62 16.18 12.24
CA ALA A 277 -0.59 15.70 11.57
C ALA A 277 -1.18 14.47 12.28
N HIS A 278 -0.35 13.47 12.60
CA HIS A 278 -0.72 12.29 13.39
C HIS A 278 -1.43 12.65 14.70
N THR A 279 -0.86 13.59 15.46
CA THR A 279 -1.47 14.04 16.71
C THR A 279 -2.90 14.60 16.52
N ARG A 280 -3.19 15.24 15.39
CA ARG A 280 -4.52 15.79 15.10
C ARG A 280 -5.48 14.76 14.51
N ILE A 281 -4.97 13.74 13.83
CA ILE A 281 -5.78 12.68 13.21
C ILE A 281 -6.24 11.69 14.29
N CYS A 282 -5.34 11.16 15.11
CA CYS A 282 -5.65 10.09 16.05
C CYS A 282 -5.06 10.30 17.47
N TYR A 283 -4.42 11.42 17.76
CA TYR A 283 -3.79 11.78 19.01
C TYR A 283 -2.59 10.88 19.37
N SER A 284 -2.81 9.59 19.64
CA SER A 284 -1.76 8.61 19.93
C SER A 284 -2.16 7.22 19.46
N SER A 285 -1.17 6.36 19.21
CA SER A 285 -1.39 4.99 18.77
C SER A 285 -1.61 4.03 19.96
N VAL A 286 -2.13 2.84 19.67
CA VAL A 286 -2.50 1.80 20.65
C VAL A 286 -1.31 1.42 21.54
N SER A 287 -1.37 1.78 22.83
CA SER A 287 -0.24 1.73 23.74
C SER A 287 0.28 0.31 24.05
N PRO A 288 -0.54 -0.70 24.42
CA PRO A 288 -0.02 -2.04 24.75
C PRO A 288 0.62 -2.73 23.53
N LEU A 289 0.09 -2.52 22.33
CA LEU A 289 0.63 -3.14 21.13
C LEU A 289 1.90 -2.46 20.61
N GLN A 290 2.15 -1.20 20.98
CA GLN A 290 3.45 -0.58 20.80
C GLN A 290 4.52 -1.26 21.65
N GLU A 291 4.20 -1.62 22.89
CA GLU A 291 5.13 -2.34 23.77
C GLU A 291 5.45 -3.73 23.21
N ALA A 292 4.43 -4.46 22.75
CA ALA A 292 4.63 -5.75 22.09
C ALA A 292 5.49 -5.63 20.83
N ALA A 293 5.27 -4.63 19.99
CA ALA A 293 6.07 -4.38 18.81
C ALA A 293 7.53 -4.00 19.17
N ALA A 294 7.75 -3.27 20.27
CA ALA A 294 9.10 -2.98 20.74
C ALA A 294 9.87 -4.26 21.07
N VAL A 295 9.27 -5.15 21.87
CA VAL A 295 9.86 -6.47 22.17
C VAL A 295 10.08 -7.29 20.90
N ALA A 296 9.16 -7.22 19.94
CA ALA A 296 9.30 -7.93 18.69
C ALA A 296 10.55 -7.47 17.92
N PHE A 297 10.78 -6.17 17.77
CA PHE A 297 12.01 -5.64 17.15
C PHE A 297 13.27 -6.00 17.94
N GLU A 298 13.25 -5.88 19.27
CA GLU A 298 14.40 -6.19 20.15
C GLU A 298 14.84 -7.65 20.10
N GLN A 299 13.90 -8.57 19.84
CA GLN A 299 14.14 -10.00 19.86
C GLN A 299 14.31 -10.62 18.49
N ALA A 300 13.82 -9.99 17.43
CA ALA A 300 13.74 -10.59 16.09
C ALA A 300 15.10 -11.12 15.58
N ASP A 301 16.17 -10.32 15.69
CA ASP A 301 17.51 -10.73 15.25
C ASP A 301 18.05 -11.89 16.11
N LYS A 302 17.89 -11.80 17.44
CA LYS A 302 18.37 -12.83 18.39
C LYS A 302 17.65 -14.16 18.21
N ALA A 303 16.37 -14.10 17.81
CA ALA A 303 15.54 -15.27 17.53
C ALA A 303 15.73 -15.83 16.12
N GLY A 304 16.56 -15.20 15.27
CA GLY A 304 16.70 -15.60 13.86
C GLY A 304 15.45 -15.37 13.00
N PHE A 305 14.48 -14.59 13.52
CA PHE A 305 13.16 -14.44 12.92
C PHE A 305 13.19 -13.92 11.48
N TRP A 306 14.06 -12.97 11.16
CA TRP A 306 14.11 -12.39 9.82
C TRP A 306 14.56 -13.40 8.77
N ASP A 307 15.54 -14.25 9.07
CA ASP A 307 16.04 -15.28 8.15
C ASP A 307 15.04 -16.42 8.00
N GLU A 308 14.44 -16.85 9.09
CA GLU A 308 13.38 -17.86 9.08
C GLU A 308 12.16 -17.36 8.28
N SER A 309 11.71 -16.15 8.55
CA SER A 309 10.57 -15.52 7.88
C SER A 309 10.79 -15.39 6.36
N ARG A 310 11.97 -14.93 5.93
CA ARG A 310 12.31 -14.84 4.50
C ARG A 310 12.38 -16.21 3.85
N THR A 311 13.01 -17.18 4.52
CA THR A 311 13.15 -18.54 4.01
C THR A 311 11.80 -19.22 3.86
N GLU A 312 10.94 -19.10 4.86
CA GLU A 312 9.60 -19.67 4.86
C GLU A 312 8.74 -19.05 3.77
N MET A 313 8.76 -17.71 3.62
CA MET A 313 7.99 -17.03 2.58
C MET A 313 8.48 -17.43 1.17
N LYS A 314 9.80 -17.57 0.98
CA LYS A 314 10.36 -18.04 -0.28
C LYS A 314 9.88 -19.44 -0.62
N LYS A 315 9.93 -20.38 0.33
CA LYS A 315 9.42 -21.75 0.14
C LYS A 315 7.94 -21.79 -0.20
N LYS A 316 7.11 -20.99 0.50
CA LYS A 316 5.68 -20.88 0.20
C LYS A 316 5.44 -20.34 -1.21
N MET A 317 6.21 -19.36 -1.64
CA MET A 317 6.14 -18.78 -2.97
C MET A 317 6.49 -19.80 -4.05
N GLU A 318 7.66 -20.44 -3.93
CA GLU A 318 8.14 -21.48 -4.85
C GLU A 318 7.11 -22.62 -4.97
N ARG A 319 6.66 -23.14 -3.81
CA ARG A 319 5.66 -24.21 -3.77
C ARG A 319 4.32 -23.84 -4.39
N PHE A 320 3.85 -22.62 -4.19
CA PHE A 320 2.60 -22.20 -4.79
C PHE A 320 2.75 -21.97 -6.29
N CYS A 321 3.86 -21.42 -6.76
CA CYS A 321 4.09 -21.15 -8.19
C CYS A 321 4.16 -22.43 -9.05
N GLU A 322 4.48 -23.60 -8.46
CA GLU A 322 4.44 -24.89 -9.17
C GLU A 322 3.13 -25.13 -9.91
N ILE A 323 1.99 -24.62 -9.40
CA ILE A 323 0.70 -24.80 -10.09
C ILE A 323 0.64 -24.04 -11.42
N PHE A 324 1.29 -22.90 -11.51
CA PHE A 324 1.35 -22.13 -12.74
C PHE A 324 2.25 -22.81 -13.77
N ASP A 325 3.36 -23.42 -13.31
CA ASP A 325 4.22 -24.25 -14.17
C ASP A 325 3.47 -25.50 -14.69
N GLU A 326 2.72 -26.21 -13.81
CA GLU A 326 1.87 -27.35 -14.19
C GLU A 326 0.82 -26.99 -15.26
N LEU A 327 0.30 -25.77 -15.20
CA LEU A 327 -0.75 -25.27 -16.11
C LEU A 327 -0.20 -24.52 -17.33
N ASN A 328 1.12 -24.37 -17.44
CA ASN A 328 1.79 -23.52 -18.44
C ASN A 328 1.24 -22.08 -18.44
N ILE A 329 0.98 -21.52 -17.25
CA ILE A 329 0.56 -20.14 -17.04
C ILE A 329 1.80 -19.32 -16.67
N PRO A 330 2.23 -18.36 -17.50
CA PRO A 330 3.34 -17.48 -17.16
C PRO A 330 3.04 -16.62 -15.91
N TYR A 331 4.06 -16.32 -15.14
CA TYR A 331 3.93 -15.42 -13.98
C TYR A 331 5.18 -14.55 -13.81
N SER A 332 5.01 -13.45 -13.10
CA SER A 332 6.13 -12.66 -12.62
C SER A 332 6.72 -13.36 -11.41
N ASP A 333 7.93 -13.94 -11.56
CA ASP A 333 8.62 -14.64 -10.48
C ASP A 333 9.03 -13.64 -9.39
N PRO A 334 8.45 -13.76 -8.17
CA PRO A 334 8.61 -12.74 -7.15
C PRO A 334 10.01 -12.74 -6.53
N GLU A 335 10.64 -11.58 -6.49
CA GLU A 335 11.93 -11.37 -5.83
C GLU A 335 11.78 -10.76 -4.43
N GLY A 336 10.54 -10.63 -3.95
CA GLY A 336 10.21 -10.13 -2.62
C GLY A 336 8.71 -10.02 -2.37
N GLY A 337 8.36 -9.69 -1.12
CA GLY A 337 6.95 -9.63 -0.71
C GLY A 337 6.30 -11.00 -0.57
N TYR A 338 4.98 -11.07 -0.76
CA TYR A 338 4.19 -12.29 -0.64
C TYR A 338 3.05 -12.36 -1.68
N PHE A 339 3.21 -11.66 -2.79
CA PHE A 339 2.28 -11.69 -3.92
C PHE A 339 2.95 -12.24 -5.16
N VAL A 340 2.18 -12.98 -5.97
CA VAL A 340 2.54 -13.38 -7.32
C VAL A 340 1.50 -12.86 -8.30
N LEU A 341 1.96 -12.38 -9.46
CA LEU A 341 1.12 -11.98 -10.59
C LEU A 341 1.19 -13.07 -11.65
N ALA A 342 0.09 -13.79 -11.87
CA ALA A 342 -0.01 -14.82 -12.90
C ALA A 342 -0.72 -14.26 -14.14
N ASN A 343 -0.16 -14.50 -15.33
CA ASN A 343 -0.76 -14.07 -16.59
C ASN A 343 -1.79 -15.11 -17.05
N MET A 344 -3.05 -14.75 -16.98
CA MET A 344 -4.20 -15.61 -17.26
C MET A 344 -4.71 -15.48 -18.70
N SER A 345 -3.91 -14.96 -19.63
CA SER A 345 -4.31 -14.76 -21.04
C SER A 345 -4.71 -16.05 -21.73
N SER A 346 -4.07 -17.18 -21.37
CA SER A 346 -4.39 -18.53 -21.90
C SER A 346 -5.72 -19.09 -21.38
N VAL A 347 -6.29 -18.57 -20.29
CA VAL A 347 -7.57 -19.03 -19.74
C VAL A 347 -8.71 -18.41 -20.52
N LYS A 348 -9.53 -19.24 -21.19
CA LYS A 348 -10.68 -18.79 -21.96
C LYS A 348 -11.92 -18.76 -21.09
N LEU A 349 -12.55 -17.60 -21.02
CA LEU A 349 -13.87 -17.44 -20.41
C LEU A 349 -14.92 -17.86 -21.45
N PRO A 350 -15.94 -18.64 -21.07
CA PRO A 350 -17.07 -18.92 -21.96
C PRO A 350 -17.77 -17.63 -22.40
N GLU A 351 -18.13 -17.52 -23.68
CA GLU A 351 -18.74 -16.30 -24.25
C GLU A 351 -20.05 -15.92 -23.54
N ASP A 352 -20.87 -16.92 -23.21
CA ASP A 352 -22.19 -16.73 -22.57
C ASP A 352 -22.13 -16.87 -21.03
N TYR A 353 -20.96 -16.68 -20.41
CA TYR A 353 -20.85 -16.80 -18.95
C TYR A 353 -21.68 -15.71 -18.24
N PRO A 354 -22.55 -16.08 -17.26
CA PRO A 354 -23.53 -15.18 -16.69
C PRO A 354 -22.92 -14.22 -15.66
N PHE A 355 -22.07 -13.31 -16.10
CA PHE A 355 -21.52 -12.28 -15.23
C PHE A 355 -22.61 -11.28 -14.80
N PRO A 356 -22.65 -10.88 -13.50
CA PRO A 356 -23.50 -9.76 -13.08
C PRO A 356 -23.15 -8.49 -13.87
N PRO A 357 -24.12 -7.58 -14.12
CA PRO A 357 -23.87 -6.38 -14.94
C PRO A 357 -22.69 -5.51 -14.45
N HIS A 358 -22.50 -5.39 -13.13
CA HIS A 358 -21.42 -4.60 -12.54
C HIS A 358 -20.04 -5.27 -12.67
N VAL A 359 -19.96 -6.58 -12.93
CA VAL A 359 -18.73 -7.32 -13.26
C VAL A 359 -18.53 -7.35 -14.77
N ALA A 360 -19.59 -7.55 -15.55
CA ALA A 360 -19.54 -7.62 -17.01
C ALA A 360 -18.97 -6.33 -17.63
N SER A 361 -19.20 -5.17 -17.00
CA SER A 361 -18.69 -3.88 -17.45
C SER A 361 -17.24 -3.56 -17.00
N ARG A 362 -16.63 -4.43 -16.19
CA ARG A 362 -15.25 -4.24 -15.69
C ARG A 362 -14.22 -4.86 -16.65
N PRO A 363 -12.92 -4.52 -16.51
CA PRO A 363 -11.84 -5.18 -17.24
C PRO A 363 -11.84 -6.72 -17.11
N ARG A 364 -11.10 -7.39 -17.98
CA ARG A 364 -11.10 -8.86 -18.09
C ARG A 364 -10.70 -9.56 -16.78
N ASP A 365 -9.76 -9.05 -16.02
CA ASP A 365 -9.30 -9.61 -14.74
C ASP A 365 -10.38 -9.68 -13.67
N PHE A 366 -11.34 -8.73 -13.64
CA PHE A 366 -12.52 -8.83 -12.77
C PHE A 366 -13.42 -10.01 -13.15
N LYS A 367 -13.61 -10.23 -14.45
CA LYS A 367 -14.36 -11.39 -14.95
C LYS A 367 -13.64 -12.69 -14.63
N LEU A 368 -12.30 -12.73 -14.80
CA LEU A 368 -11.47 -13.86 -14.40
C LEU A 368 -11.55 -14.14 -12.91
N CYS A 369 -11.47 -13.12 -12.08
CA CYS A 369 -11.58 -13.26 -10.62
C CYS A 369 -12.94 -13.84 -10.22
N TRP A 370 -14.04 -13.31 -10.74
CA TRP A 370 -15.39 -13.84 -10.55
C TRP A 370 -15.48 -15.30 -11.00
N PHE A 371 -14.99 -15.59 -12.19
CA PHE A 371 -14.97 -16.92 -12.78
C PHE A 371 -14.20 -17.93 -11.92
N LEU A 372 -13.00 -17.57 -11.44
CA LEU A 372 -12.22 -18.43 -10.54
C LEU A 372 -12.96 -18.76 -9.26
N ILE A 373 -13.61 -17.79 -8.67
CA ILE A 373 -14.38 -17.97 -7.43
C ILE A 373 -15.53 -18.95 -7.67
N HIS A 374 -16.25 -18.83 -8.78
CA HIS A 374 -17.42 -19.66 -9.07
C HIS A 374 -17.07 -21.06 -9.59
N GLU A 375 -16.05 -21.20 -10.43
CA GLU A 375 -15.72 -22.47 -11.08
C GLU A 375 -14.77 -23.36 -10.28
N VAL A 376 -13.84 -22.75 -9.54
CA VAL A 376 -12.82 -23.51 -8.79
C VAL A 376 -12.75 -23.15 -7.31
N GLY A 377 -13.47 -22.13 -6.87
CA GLY A 377 -13.54 -21.76 -5.45
C GLY A 377 -12.26 -21.10 -4.92
N VAL A 378 -11.50 -20.41 -5.76
CA VAL A 378 -10.29 -19.66 -5.39
C VAL A 378 -10.51 -18.18 -5.67
N ALA A 379 -10.35 -17.34 -4.65
CA ALA A 379 -10.39 -15.89 -4.80
C ALA A 379 -8.98 -15.34 -5.00
N ALA A 380 -8.77 -14.60 -6.07
CA ALA A 380 -7.60 -13.76 -6.35
C ALA A 380 -7.99 -12.28 -6.32
N ILE A 381 -7.11 -11.37 -6.70
CA ILE A 381 -7.44 -9.95 -6.87
C ILE A 381 -7.15 -9.52 -8.29
N PRO A 382 -8.11 -8.83 -8.95
CA PRO A 382 -7.89 -8.22 -10.25
C PRO A 382 -6.94 -7.02 -10.12
N PRO A 383 -5.75 -7.05 -10.76
CA PRO A 383 -4.76 -5.98 -10.61
C PRO A 383 -5.18 -4.65 -11.21
N THR A 384 -6.13 -4.63 -12.15
CA THR A 384 -6.61 -3.37 -12.76
C THR A 384 -7.28 -2.43 -11.75
N GLU A 385 -7.68 -2.93 -10.56
CA GLU A 385 -8.09 -2.07 -9.44
C GLU A 385 -7.00 -1.11 -9.00
N PHE A 386 -5.74 -1.45 -9.25
CA PHE A 386 -4.55 -0.68 -8.86
C PHE A 386 -3.96 0.10 -10.05
N TYR A 387 -4.77 0.31 -11.09
CA TYR A 387 -4.46 1.09 -12.29
C TYR A 387 -5.59 2.08 -12.58
N THR A 388 -5.25 3.15 -13.29
CA THR A 388 -6.27 4.00 -13.92
C THR A 388 -6.95 3.28 -15.07
N ASP A 389 -8.15 3.73 -15.45
CA ASP A 389 -8.86 3.17 -16.61
C ASP A 389 -8.02 3.27 -17.91
N ALA A 390 -7.16 4.30 -18.04
CA ALA A 390 -6.27 4.48 -19.17
C ALA A 390 -5.20 3.40 -19.27
N ASN A 391 -4.69 2.92 -18.14
CA ASN A 391 -3.59 1.97 -18.05
C ASN A 391 -4.04 0.55 -17.64
N ALA A 392 -5.34 0.33 -17.46
CA ALA A 392 -5.91 -0.98 -17.09
C ALA A 392 -5.51 -2.10 -18.06
N HIS A 393 -5.37 -1.78 -19.36
CA HIS A 393 -4.95 -2.72 -20.39
C HIS A 393 -3.59 -3.38 -20.12
N ILE A 394 -2.73 -2.79 -19.29
CA ILE A 394 -1.42 -3.34 -18.91
C ILE A 394 -1.57 -4.58 -18.02
N ALA A 395 -2.64 -4.64 -17.23
CA ALA A 395 -2.81 -5.65 -16.19
C ALA A 395 -4.07 -6.52 -16.34
N GLU A 396 -4.92 -6.28 -17.34
CA GLU A 396 -6.22 -6.95 -17.49
C GLU A 396 -6.15 -8.47 -17.72
N ASP A 397 -4.98 -8.97 -18.10
CA ASP A 397 -4.71 -10.40 -18.24
C ASP A 397 -4.09 -11.04 -17.00
N TYR A 398 -3.79 -10.27 -15.97
CA TYR A 398 -3.16 -10.80 -14.76
C TYR A 398 -4.16 -11.00 -13.64
N LEU A 399 -3.83 -11.93 -12.73
CA LEU A 399 -4.43 -12.04 -11.40
C LEU A 399 -3.34 -12.07 -10.34
N ARG A 400 -3.60 -11.41 -9.20
CA ARG A 400 -2.69 -11.35 -8.07
C ARG A 400 -3.10 -12.34 -6.99
N PHE A 401 -2.17 -13.19 -6.54
CA PHE A 401 -2.35 -14.16 -5.47
C PHE A 401 -1.46 -13.83 -4.28
N ALA A 402 -1.97 -13.99 -3.05
CA ALA A 402 -1.24 -13.78 -1.81
C ALA A 402 -0.86 -15.13 -1.21
N VAL A 403 0.43 -15.42 -1.07
CA VAL A 403 0.95 -16.70 -0.57
C VAL A 403 1.21 -16.73 0.94
N CYS A 404 0.92 -15.65 1.65
CA CYS A 404 1.06 -15.55 3.11
C CYS A 404 -0.04 -16.34 3.86
N LYS A 405 -0.25 -17.59 3.49
CA LYS A 405 -1.25 -18.51 4.01
C LYS A 405 -0.61 -19.73 4.67
N ASN A 406 -1.41 -20.52 5.40
CA ASN A 406 -0.99 -21.82 5.87
C ASN A 406 -0.80 -22.78 4.71
N ASP A 407 0.03 -23.80 4.90
CA ASP A 407 0.40 -24.74 3.84
C ASP A 407 -0.78 -25.54 3.32
N ASP A 408 -1.72 -25.92 4.18
CA ASP A 408 -2.97 -26.60 3.83
C ASP A 408 -3.86 -25.71 2.91
N VAL A 409 -3.89 -24.42 3.15
CA VAL A 409 -4.61 -23.44 2.33
C VAL A 409 -3.94 -23.31 0.95
N LEU A 410 -2.60 -23.28 0.90
CA LEU A 410 -1.85 -23.21 -0.36
C LEU A 410 -2.06 -24.48 -1.20
N GLU A 411 -1.98 -25.67 -0.57
CA GLU A 411 -2.22 -26.92 -1.29
C GLU A 411 -3.67 -27.03 -1.79
N THR A 412 -4.64 -26.66 -0.97
CA THR A 412 -6.04 -26.63 -1.40
C THR A 412 -6.25 -25.67 -2.58
N ALA A 413 -5.58 -24.50 -2.57
CA ALA A 413 -5.64 -23.57 -3.69
C ALA A 413 -5.04 -24.17 -4.97
N LYS A 414 -3.86 -24.85 -4.88
CA LYS A 414 -3.23 -25.52 -6.01
C LYS A 414 -4.15 -26.60 -6.58
N GLU A 415 -4.71 -27.45 -5.72
CA GLU A 415 -5.61 -28.53 -6.11
C GLU A 415 -6.82 -28.03 -6.89
N ARG A 416 -7.41 -26.94 -6.41
CA ARG A 416 -8.55 -26.29 -7.06
C ARG A 416 -8.18 -25.61 -8.38
N LEU A 417 -7.04 -24.91 -8.43
CA LEU A 417 -6.55 -24.24 -9.63
C LEU A 417 -6.27 -25.24 -10.78
N ARG A 418 -5.95 -26.52 -10.50
CA ARG A 418 -5.87 -27.57 -11.52
C ARG A 418 -7.17 -27.72 -12.33
N GLY A 419 -8.31 -27.36 -11.73
CA GLY A 419 -9.60 -27.31 -12.41
C GLY A 419 -9.66 -26.34 -13.59
N LEU A 420 -8.72 -25.39 -13.67
CA LEU A 420 -8.60 -24.48 -14.82
C LEU A 420 -8.11 -25.15 -16.10
N LYS A 421 -7.50 -26.33 -16.00
CA LYS A 421 -6.93 -27.05 -17.17
C LYS A 421 -7.91 -27.19 -18.33
N LYS A 422 -9.20 -27.37 -18.06
CA LYS A 422 -10.26 -27.49 -19.08
C LYS A 422 -10.58 -26.17 -19.80
N TYR A 423 -10.10 -25.04 -19.30
CA TYR A 423 -10.33 -23.69 -19.84
C TYR A 423 -9.06 -23.08 -20.49
N ILE A 424 -7.93 -23.78 -20.42
CA ILE A 424 -6.66 -23.32 -20.99
C ILE A 424 -6.59 -23.79 -22.45
N VAL A 425 -6.35 -22.85 -23.35
CA VAL A 425 -6.10 -23.13 -24.77
C VAL A 425 -4.59 -23.25 -24.96
N GLN A 426 -4.18 -24.40 -25.50
CA GLN A 426 -2.79 -24.68 -25.89
C GLN A 426 -2.37 -23.91 -27.12
#